data_a9511a2a4d6ad9c889276bdb5a52d801
#
_entry.id   a9511a2a4d6ad9c889276bdb5a52d801
#
_cell.length_a   1.000
_cell.length_b   1.000
_cell.length_c   1.000
_cell.angle_alpha   90.00
_cell.angle_beta   90.00
_cell.angle_gamma   90.00
#
_symmetry.space_group_name_H-M   'P 1'
#
loop_
_entity.id
_entity.type
_entity.pdbx_description
1 polymer ?
#
loop_
_entity_poly.entity_id
_entity_poly.type
_entity_poly.pdbx_seq_one_letter_code
_entity_poly.pdbx_strand_id
1 'polypeptide(L)' 'MKIAGYPGTFDPITNGHLDIIKRAKNIIDELIVAVTAETNKETLFDVRERTEMIRESINGIKNIKVLPFSGLLIN' A
#
# COMPACT_ATOMS: atom_id res chain seq x y z
N MET A 1 4.66 4.72 20.18
CA MET A 1 4.64 3.92 18.95
C MET A 1 4.29 4.79 17.77
N LYS A 2 5.09 4.72 16.71
CA LYS A 2 4.83 5.51 15.53
C LYS A 2 4.18 4.66 14.46
N ILE A 3 3.03 5.08 14.00
CA ILE A 3 2.29 4.38 12.97
C ILE A 3 2.09 5.36 11.82
N ALA A 4 2.37 4.94 10.61
CA ALA A 4 2.20 5.79 9.45
C ALA A 4 1.43 5.09 8.35
N GLY A 5 0.79 5.86 7.50
CA GLY A 5 0.06 5.34 6.36
C GLY A 5 0.72 5.74 5.05
N TYR A 6 0.66 4.85 4.08
CA TYR A 6 1.20 5.13 2.76
C TYR A 6 0.11 4.80 1.75
N PRO A 7 -0.68 5.79 1.36
CA PRO A 7 -1.76 5.53 0.42
C PRO A 7 -1.25 5.62 -1.01
N GLY A 8 -1.87 4.88 -1.88
CA GLY A 8 -1.52 4.96 -3.29
C GLY A 8 -2.34 4.01 -4.12
N THR A 9 -2.23 4.14 -5.44
CA THR A 9 -2.93 3.26 -6.35
C THR A 9 -2.17 1.95 -6.53
N PHE A 10 -0.85 2.01 -6.62
CA PHE A 10 0.00 0.83 -6.76
C PHE A 10 -0.49 -0.07 -7.89
N ASP A 11 -0.50 0.44 -9.12
CA ASP A 11 -1.10 -0.28 -10.24
C ASP A 11 -0.07 -0.49 -11.37
N PRO A 12 0.87 -1.40 -11.18
CA PRO A 12 1.16 -2.18 -9.97
C PRO A 12 2.19 -1.50 -9.08
N ILE A 13 2.54 -2.16 -7.99
CA ILE A 13 3.61 -1.67 -7.14
C ILE A 13 4.92 -1.77 -7.91
N THR A 14 5.79 -0.81 -7.68
CA THR A 14 7.08 -0.75 -8.38
C THR A 14 8.21 -0.79 -7.37
N ASN A 15 9.44 -0.90 -7.88
CA ASN A 15 10.61 -0.90 -7.01
C ASN A 15 10.74 0.44 -6.27
N GLY A 16 10.27 1.52 -6.88
CA GLY A 16 10.26 2.81 -6.21
C GLY A 16 9.37 2.81 -4.98
N HIS A 17 8.19 2.20 -5.12
CA HIS A 17 7.28 2.08 -3.98
C HIS A 17 7.90 1.21 -2.90
N LEU A 18 8.53 0.11 -3.28
CA LEU A 18 9.15 -0.78 -2.32
C LEU A 18 10.28 -0.11 -1.58
N ASP A 19 11.04 0.72 -2.25
CA ASP A 19 12.13 1.45 -1.63
C ASP A 19 11.59 2.40 -0.56
N ILE A 20 10.51 3.10 -0.85
CA ILE A 20 9.88 4.00 0.10
C ILE A 20 9.38 3.23 1.31
N ILE A 21 8.75 2.08 1.08
CA ILE A 21 8.24 1.25 2.16
C ILE A 21 9.38 0.80 3.07
N LYS A 22 10.49 0.37 2.48
CA LYS A 22 11.62 -0.12 3.27
C LYS A 22 12.25 0.99 4.07
N ARG A 23 12.33 2.19 3.51
CA ARG A 23 12.89 3.33 4.22
C ARG A 23 12.00 3.76 5.36
N ALA A 24 10.69 3.77 5.12
CA ALA A 24 9.75 4.16 6.16
C ALA A 24 9.81 3.19 7.34
N LYS A 25 10.00 1.91 7.06
CA LYS A 25 10.05 0.94 8.11
C LYS A 25 11.20 1.19 9.08
N ASN A 26 12.23 1.85 8.66
CA ASN A 26 13.38 2.09 9.54
C ASN A 26 13.11 3.18 10.56
N ILE A 27 12.09 4.00 10.36
CA ILE A 27 11.85 5.13 11.26
C ILE A 27 10.47 5.08 11.92
N ILE A 28 9.64 4.10 11.60
CA ILE A 28 8.33 3.98 12.21
C ILE A 28 8.14 2.56 12.72
N ASP A 29 7.18 2.39 13.62
CA ASP A 29 6.95 1.09 14.22
C ASP A 29 6.01 0.23 13.37
N GLU A 30 5.02 0.83 12.74
CA GLU A 30 4.09 0.08 11.91
C GLU A 30 3.71 0.92 10.71
N LEU A 31 3.69 0.31 9.53
CA LEU A 31 3.32 0.99 8.30
C LEU A 31 2.05 0.34 7.76
N ILE A 32 1.08 1.17 7.37
CA ILE A 32 -0.14 0.70 6.76
C ILE A 32 -0.13 1.16 5.31
N VAL A 33 -0.05 0.20 4.39
CA VAL A 33 -0.09 0.52 2.97
C VAL A 33 -1.56 0.45 2.56
N ALA A 34 -2.12 1.59 2.18
CA ALA A 34 -3.53 1.69 1.85
C ALA A 34 -3.68 1.74 0.34
N VAL A 35 -4.23 0.67 -0.24
CA VAL A 35 -4.40 0.57 -1.68
C VAL A 35 -5.73 1.19 -2.05
N THR A 36 -5.69 2.32 -2.75
CA THR A 36 -6.91 3.06 -3.01
C THR A 36 -7.73 2.40 -4.11
N ALA A 37 -9.04 2.36 -3.88
CA ALA A 37 -9.96 1.80 -4.84
C ALA A 37 -10.80 2.95 -5.36
N GLU A 38 -10.43 3.49 -6.52
CA GLU A 38 -11.16 4.59 -7.08
C GLU A 38 -12.03 4.11 -8.19
N THR A 39 -13.29 4.45 -8.13
CA THR A 39 -14.24 3.92 -9.07
C THR A 39 -14.17 4.57 -10.42
N ASN A 40 -13.65 5.78 -10.49
CA ASN A 40 -13.62 6.48 -11.74
C ASN A 40 -12.37 6.32 -12.56
N LYS A 41 -11.40 5.60 -12.05
CA LYS A 41 -10.20 5.41 -12.79
C LYS A 41 -10.10 4.03 -13.32
N GLU A 42 -9.54 3.91 -14.50
CA GLU A 42 -9.28 2.61 -15.04
C GLU A 42 -7.91 2.20 -14.59
N THR A 43 -7.82 1.07 -13.97
CA THR A 43 -6.53 0.55 -13.52
C THR A 43 -6.25 -0.75 -14.24
N LEU A 44 -4.98 -1.12 -14.31
CA LEU A 44 -4.60 -2.37 -14.97
C LEU A 44 -5.05 -3.55 -14.15
N PHE A 45 -5.07 -3.41 -12.85
CA PHE A 45 -5.47 -4.48 -11.95
C PHE A 45 -6.50 -3.95 -10.98
N ASP A 46 -7.42 -4.79 -10.54
CA ASP A 46 -8.41 -4.34 -9.57
C ASP A 46 -7.75 -4.23 -8.19
N VAL A 47 -8.47 -3.69 -7.23
CA VAL A 47 -7.90 -3.40 -5.91
C VAL A 47 -7.47 -4.68 -5.21
N ARG A 48 -8.16 -5.78 -5.41
CA ARG A 48 -7.81 -7.03 -4.76
C ARG A 48 -6.49 -7.55 -5.34
N GLU A 49 -6.34 -7.51 -6.65
CA GLU A 49 -5.13 -7.97 -7.29
C GLU A 49 -3.94 -7.11 -6.88
N ARG A 50 -4.14 -5.80 -6.84
CA ARG A 50 -3.06 -4.89 -6.44
C ARG A 50 -2.63 -5.13 -5.01
N THR A 51 -3.61 -5.37 -4.12
CA THR A 51 -3.32 -5.64 -2.73
C THR A 51 -2.50 -6.93 -2.58
N GLU A 52 -2.87 -7.96 -3.32
CA GLU A 52 -2.13 -9.21 -3.25
C GLU A 52 -0.72 -9.08 -3.81
N MET A 53 -0.56 -8.33 -4.86
CA MET A 53 0.76 -8.11 -5.44
C MET A 53 1.68 -7.42 -4.44
N ILE A 54 1.14 -6.47 -3.68
CA ILE A 54 1.92 -5.77 -2.69
C ILE A 54 2.29 -6.73 -1.56
N ARG A 55 1.34 -7.53 -1.10
CA ARG A 55 1.61 -8.47 -0.03
C ARG A 55 2.73 -9.43 -0.41
N GLU A 56 2.73 -9.89 -1.66
CA GLU A 56 3.77 -10.78 -2.11
C GLU A 56 5.12 -10.06 -2.19
N SER A 57 5.11 -8.81 -2.61
CA SER A 57 6.35 -8.07 -2.77
C SER A 57 7.02 -7.76 -1.43
N ILE A 58 6.23 -7.63 -0.37
CA ILE A 58 6.79 -7.31 0.93
C ILE A 58 6.84 -8.52 1.84
N ASN A 59 6.67 -9.71 1.30
CA ASN A 59 6.68 -10.93 2.08
C ASN A 59 8.01 -11.01 2.84
N GLY A 60 7.92 -11.23 4.13
CA GLY A 60 9.11 -11.28 4.97
C GLY A 60 9.45 -9.99 5.68
N ILE A 61 8.80 -8.90 5.34
CA ILE A 61 9.01 -7.64 6.04
C ILE A 61 7.94 -7.53 7.13
N LYS A 62 8.38 -7.30 8.36
CA LYS A 62 7.46 -7.27 9.48
C LYS A 62 6.83 -5.92 9.70
N ASN A 63 5.70 -5.92 10.38
CA ASN A 63 5.03 -4.70 10.80
C ASN A 63 4.53 -3.82 9.66
N ILE A 64 4.13 -4.46 8.58
CA ILE A 64 3.50 -3.78 7.48
C ILE A 64 2.14 -4.41 7.25
N LYS A 65 1.10 -3.60 7.20
CA LYS A 65 -0.23 -4.06 6.88
C LYS A 65 -0.60 -3.50 5.52
N VAL A 66 -1.25 -4.31 4.69
CA VAL A 66 -1.69 -3.87 3.37
C VAL A 66 -3.19 -4.02 3.33
N LEU A 67 -3.89 -2.93 3.16
CA LEU A 67 -5.33 -2.93 3.19
C LEU A 67 -5.92 -2.22 1.98
N PRO A 68 -7.00 -2.73 1.41
CA PRO A 68 -7.71 -2.00 0.39
C PRO A 68 -8.46 -0.86 1.08
N PHE A 69 -8.64 0.25 0.37
CA PHE A 69 -9.18 1.40 0.99
C PHE A 69 -10.10 2.10 0.02
N SER A 70 -11.32 2.30 0.38
CA SER A 70 -12.26 3.00 -0.46
C SER A 70 -11.99 4.48 -0.37
N GLY A 71 -11.81 5.05 -1.46
CA GLY A 71 -11.38 6.39 -1.51
C GLY A 71 -12.28 7.45 -1.11
N LEU A 72 -13.45 7.11 -0.67
CA LEU A 72 -14.29 8.06 -0.43
C LEU A 72 -14.28 8.65 0.77
N LEU A 73 -13.59 8.37 1.54
CA LEU A 73 -13.59 8.81 2.70
C LEU A 73 -13.43 10.08 2.90
N ILE A 74 -13.19 10.61 2.37
CA ILE A 74 -12.95 11.84 2.59
C ILE A 74 -13.78 12.61 2.79
N ASN A 75 -14.28 12.65 2.82
CA ASN A 75 -15.04 13.56 3.02
C ASN A 75 -15.16 14.03 3.49
#